data_dd530ec4dee3444b7adbce141ae125ad
#
_entry.id   dd530ec4dee3444b7adbce141ae125ad
#
_cell.length_a   1.000
_cell.length_b   1.000
_cell.length_c   1.000
_cell.angle_alpha   90.00
_cell.angle_beta   90.00
_cell.angle_gamma   90.00
#
_symmetry.space_group_name_H-M   'P 1'
#
loop_
_entity.id
_entity.type
_entity.pdbx_description
1 polymer ?
#
loop_
_entity_poly.entity_id
_entity_poly.type
_entity_poly.pdbx_seq_one_letter_code
_entity_poly.pdbx_strand_id
1 'polypeptide(L)'
;MESSKSRENQDRVIEEQERRIEALEQETAALKEALMAAEEANRAKSRFLSNMSHDIRTPMNAIMGMTSIGLSHIDEKARVHDCLGKIQTAAGHLMSLVNDVLDMSRIDSDRLTLNEEPFSLSDLIHDISVIVRPQAVQKKQAFKIEIGRIEEEDLIGDPLHLRQILVNIIGNAVKYTQEGGEIHVRFAQRYVTAKLQEESGIDEAVERAAADVPAAGKVWLDFYCKDNGMGMSQEFLQKIFVPFERVHSEATSKIEGTGLGMSIVKNLVERMDGQILVESEEGVGSCFTVHLPMTMAPRETASLHLPEGASVLIAENRKERAGQMARYLREAGLVPVHQEKGAQAVTWLTQAQYEEHMPCAMLLGEELSDMQVLHLASHVRQLAGKEFPILLVSEADWVQLEYRATRAGINGFVPCPLFKSRLLGTLAELLGGMGAGEDPAQRELDYSGYRILLVEDIELNQEIAVELLSVTGVQVEVADDGAQAVEKFRNSSEGYYDLIFMDIHMPVMDGYEATRRIRGMDRTDAAAVWIVAMTADAFVEDVRLAKESGMNEHISKPVEPSRLQEILYRQFSG
;
A
#
# COMPACT_ATOMS: atom_id res chain seq x y z
N MET A 1 31.76 -43.75 -69.50
CA MET A 1 32.23 -42.83 -68.42
C MET A 1 31.46 -41.49 -68.37
N GLU A 2 31.10 -40.88 -69.50
CA GLU A 2 30.33 -39.61 -69.52
C GLU A 2 28.88 -39.77 -69.01
N SER A 3 28.20 -40.87 -69.30
CA SER A 3 26.81 -41.13 -68.87
C SER A 3 26.69 -41.36 -67.37
N SER A 4 27.73 -41.85 -66.71
CA SER A 4 27.73 -42.05 -65.21
C SER A 4 27.91 -40.73 -64.48
N LYS A 5 28.76 -39.81 -64.92
CA LYS A 5 28.97 -38.48 -64.36
C LYS A 5 27.74 -37.56 -64.52
N SER A 6 26.99 -37.76 -65.63
CA SER A 6 25.76 -37.00 -65.88
C SER A 6 24.64 -37.42 -64.90
N ARG A 7 24.53 -38.70 -64.55
CA ARG A 7 23.56 -39.17 -63.50
C ARG A 7 23.96 -38.73 -62.12
N GLU A 8 25.19 -38.81 -61.70
CA GLU A 8 25.69 -38.35 -60.44
C GLU A 8 25.45 -36.84 -60.23
N ASN A 9 25.55 -36.04 -61.28
CA ASN A 9 25.28 -34.62 -61.23
C ASN A 9 23.76 -34.33 -61.12
N GLN A 10 22.91 -35.14 -61.78
CA GLN A 10 21.45 -35.03 -61.62
C GLN A 10 20.97 -35.41 -60.23
N ASP A 11 21.49 -36.49 -59.66
CA ASP A 11 21.14 -36.93 -58.31
C ASP A 11 21.54 -35.90 -57.25
N ARG A 12 22.71 -35.24 -57.38
CA ARG A 12 23.12 -34.15 -56.52
C ARG A 12 22.20 -32.93 -56.62
N VAL A 13 21.75 -32.56 -57.78
CA VAL A 13 20.83 -31.45 -58.00
C VAL A 13 19.47 -31.79 -57.41
N ILE A 14 19.02 -33.04 -57.53
CA ILE A 14 17.75 -33.48 -56.90
C ILE A 14 17.85 -33.43 -55.37
N GLU A 15 18.91 -33.98 -54.79
CA GLU A 15 19.13 -33.89 -53.32
C GLU A 15 19.23 -32.45 -52.82
N GLU A 16 19.83 -31.55 -53.56
CA GLU A 16 19.93 -30.13 -53.18
C GLU A 16 18.54 -29.43 -53.27
N GLN A 17 17.74 -29.78 -54.27
CA GLN A 17 16.37 -29.29 -54.43
C GLN A 17 15.45 -29.84 -53.34
N GLU A 18 15.56 -31.12 -52.98
CA GLU A 18 14.80 -31.74 -51.90
C GLU A 18 15.10 -31.07 -50.55
N ARG A 19 16.38 -30.85 -50.22
CA ARG A 19 16.75 -30.09 -48.99
C ARG A 19 16.22 -28.67 -48.98
N ARG A 20 16.17 -28.03 -50.15
CA ARG A 20 15.65 -26.67 -50.26
C ARG A 20 14.12 -26.61 -50.12
N ILE A 21 13.44 -27.63 -50.63
CA ILE A 21 11.97 -27.80 -50.44
C ILE A 21 11.68 -28.02 -48.94
N GLU A 22 12.40 -28.91 -48.27
CA GLU A 22 12.22 -29.22 -46.86
C GLU A 22 12.50 -27.99 -45.97
N ALA A 23 13.53 -27.21 -46.28
CA ALA A 23 13.80 -25.93 -45.58
C ALA A 23 12.71 -24.89 -45.80
N LEU A 24 12.17 -24.77 -47.03
CA LEU A 24 11.07 -23.85 -47.33
C LEU A 24 9.73 -24.28 -46.67
N GLU A 25 9.49 -25.58 -46.55
CA GLU A 25 8.33 -26.12 -45.83
C GLU A 25 8.40 -25.81 -44.33
N GLN A 26 9.60 -25.97 -43.73
CA GLN A 26 9.82 -25.60 -42.32
C GLN A 26 9.67 -24.09 -42.10
N GLU A 27 10.23 -23.25 -42.97
CA GLU A 27 10.08 -21.80 -42.89
C GLU A 27 8.62 -21.36 -43.07
N THR A 28 7.89 -22.01 -43.99
CA THR A 28 6.47 -21.73 -44.23
C THR A 28 5.60 -22.14 -43.05
N ALA A 29 5.92 -23.25 -42.37
CA ALA A 29 5.26 -23.69 -41.18
C ALA A 29 5.49 -22.71 -40.00
N ALA A 30 6.73 -22.29 -39.77
CA ALA A 30 7.09 -21.31 -38.76
C ALA A 30 6.42 -19.92 -39.01
N LEU A 31 6.40 -19.47 -40.27
CA LEU A 31 5.70 -18.23 -40.67
C LEU A 31 4.19 -18.30 -40.44
N LYS A 32 3.56 -19.43 -40.72
CA LYS A 32 2.13 -19.64 -40.44
C LYS A 32 1.83 -19.60 -38.97
N GLU A 33 2.65 -20.23 -38.14
CA GLU A 33 2.52 -20.22 -36.69
C GLU A 33 2.68 -18.80 -36.12
N ALA A 34 3.70 -18.07 -36.59
CA ALA A 34 3.92 -16.66 -36.22
C ALA A 34 2.75 -15.75 -36.65
N LEU A 35 2.19 -15.98 -37.84
CA LEU A 35 1.03 -15.22 -38.34
C LEU A 35 -0.21 -15.50 -37.50
N MET A 36 -0.49 -16.76 -37.15
CA MET A 36 -1.61 -17.13 -36.30
C MET A 36 -1.48 -16.50 -34.92
N ALA A 37 -0.30 -16.54 -34.31
CA ALA A 37 -0.03 -15.88 -33.03
C ALA A 37 -0.21 -14.35 -33.11
N ALA A 38 0.25 -13.71 -34.18
CA ALA A 38 0.07 -12.28 -34.38
C ALA A 38 -1.40 -11.88 -34.61
N GLU A 39 -2.17 -12.69 -35.35
CA GLU A 39 -3.61 -12.48 -35.54
C GLU A 39 -4.39 -12.65 -34.23
N GLU A 40 -4.03 -13.62 -33.43
CA GLU A 40 -4.65 -13.87 -32.12
C GLU A 40 -4.36 -12.71 -31.15
N ALA A 41 -3.12 -12.25 -31.09
CA ALA A 41 -2.74 -11.06 -30.33
C ALA A 41 -3.50 -9.79 -30.78
N ASN A 42 -3.67 -9.59 -32.09
CA ASN A 42 -4.40 -8.43 -32.61
C ASN A 42 -5.93 -8.52 -32.32
N ARG A 43 -6.50 -9.73 -32.35
CA ARG A 43 -7.90 -9.96 -31.93
C ARG A 43 -8.07 -9.71 -30.43
N ALA A 44 -7.11 -10.14 -29.60
CA ALA A 44 -7.10 -9.85 -28.17
C ALA A 44 -7.05 -8.35 -27.90
N LYS A 45 -6.15 -7.63 -28.60
CA LYS A 45 -6.01 -6.17 -28.51
C LYS A 45 -7.30 -5.42 -28.93
N SER A 46 -7.97 -5.89 -29.98
CA SER A 46 -9.24 -5.27 -30.44
C SER A 46 -10.38 -5.52 -29.47
N ARG A 47 -10.48 -6.72 -28.89
CA ARG A 47 -11.43 -7.03 -27.81
C ARG A 47 -11.16 -6.17 -26.58
N PHE A 48 -9.90 -5.97 -26.22
CA PHE A 48 -9.48 -5.10 -25.13
C PHE A 48 -10.01 -3.68 -25.29
N LEU A 49 -9.74 -3.02 -26.42
CA LEU A 49 -10.17 -1.65 -26.67
C LEU A 49 -11.71 -1.51 -26.60
N SER A 50 -12.44 -2.53 -27.08
CA SER A 50 -13.90 -2.55 -27.01
C SER A 50 -14.40 -2.69 -25.55
N ASN A 51 -13.83 -3.61 -24.78
CA ASN A 51 -14.20 -3.81 -23.38
C ASN A 51 -13.84 -2.61 -22.51
N MET A 52 -12.65 -2.02 -22.70
CA MET A 52 -12.21 -0.81 -22.01
C MET A 52 -13.15 0.38 -22.26
N SER A 53 -13.61 0.54 -23.52
CA SER A 53 -14.58 1.58 -23.84
C SER A 53 -15.90 1.41 -23.10
N HIS A 54 -16.33 0.17 -22.90
CA HIS A 54 -17.52 -0.15 -22.11
C HIS A 54 -17.30 0.12 -20.62
N ASP A 55 -16.18 -0.37 -20.07
CA ASP A 55 -15.89 -0.33 -18.63
C ASP A 55 -15.56 1.10 -18.15
N ILE A 56 -15.00 1.95 -19.02
CA ILE A 56 -14.84 3.40 -18.78
C ILE A 56 -16.20 4.11 -18.85
N ARG A 57 -17.07 3.73 -19.79
CA ARG A 57 -18.37 4.40 -19.98
C ARG A 57 -19.31 4.19 -18.79
N THR A 58 -19.27 3.03 -18.15
CA THR A 58 -20.17 2.68 -17.04
C THR A 58 -19.99 3.62 -15.84
N PRO A 59 -18.80 3.78 -15.23
CA PRO A 59 -18.59 4.71 -14.13
C PRO A 59 -18.79 6.16 -14.55
N MET A 60 -18.42 6.54 -15.78
CA MET A 60 -18.66 7.88 -16.30
C MET A 60 -20.16 8.21 -16.38
N ASN A 61 -20.98 7.28 -16.86
CA ASN A 61 -22.43 7.45 -16.87
C ASN A 61 -23.03 7.52 -15.45
N ALA A 62 -22.47 6.76 -14.51
CA ALA A 62 -22.86 6.82 -13.10
C ALA A 62 -22.55 8.20 -12.49
N ILE A 63 -21.36 8.75 -12.74
CA ILE A 63 -20.97 10.10 -12.31
C ILE A 63 -21.94 11.13 -12.88
N MET A 64 -22.16 11.14 -14.19
CA MET A 64 -23.07 12.09 -14.85
C MET A 64 -24.51 11.95 -14.35
N GLY A 65 -25.01 10.72 -14.20
CA GLY A 65 -26.36 10.45 -13.72
C GLY A 65 -26.56 10.90 -12.27
N MET A 66 -25.62 10.57 -11.37
CA MET A 66 -25.71 10.99 -9.96
C MET A 66 -25.54 12.49 -9.78
N THR A 67 -24.71 13.14 -10.59
CA THR A 67 -24.59 14.61 -10.63
C THR A 67 -25.94 15.25 -11.02
N SER A 68 -26.58 14.77 -12.08
CA SER A 68 -27.89 15.26 -12.51
C SER A 68 -28.97 15.06 -11.44
N ILE A 69 -28.99 13.89 -10.79
CA ILE A 69 -29.92 13.60 -9.70
C ILE A 69 -29.63 14.50 -8.49
N GLY A 70 -28.38 14.69 -8.09
CA GLY A 70 -27.98 15.56 -6.99
C GLY A 70 -28.42 17.01 -7.22
N LEU A 71 -28.18 17.53 -8.42
CA LEU A 71 -28.61 18.88 -8.82
C LEU A 71 -30.14 19.06 -8.82
N SER A 72 -30.89 18.03 -9.23
CA SER A 72 -32.37 18.09 -9.21
C SER A 72 -32.98 17.99 -7.82
N HIS A 73 -32.20 17.59 -6.80
CA HIS A 73 -32.64 17.41 -5.42
C HIS A 73 -31.74 18.18 -4.44
N ILE A 74 -31.26 19.37 -4.85
CA ILE A 74 -30.24 20.12 -4.10
C ILE A 74 -30.68 20.50 -2.67
N ASP A 75 -31.96 20.64 -2.45
CA ASP A 75 -32.54 20.95 -1.13
C ASP A 75 -32.62 19.72 -0.19
N GLU A 76 -32.45 18.50 -0.74
CA GLU A 76 -32.50 17.24 0.03
C GLU A 76 -31.09 16.79 0.43
N LYS A 77 -30.52 17.36 1.50
CA LYS A 77 -29.12 17.10 1.94
C LYS A 77 -28.74 15.62 1.98
N ALA A 78 -29.61 14.75 2.53
CA ALA A 78 -29.32 13.31 2.62
C ALA A 78 -29.18 12.66 1.23
N ARG A 79 -29.99 13.10 0.26
CA ARG A 79 -29.96 12.59 -1.10
C ARG A 79 -28.76 13.11 -1.89
N VAL A 80 -28.42 14.38 -1.70
CA VAL A 80 -27.19 14.97 -2.27
C VAL A 80 -25.96 14.22 -1.73
N HIS A 81 -25.90 13.98 -0.43
CA HIS A 81 -24.80 13.24 0.20
C HIS A 81 -24.68 11.81 -0.37
N ASP A 82 -25.78 11.09 -0.55
CA ASP A 82 -25.81 9.76 -1.19
C ASP A 82 -25.30 9.83 -2.64
N CYS A 83 -25.73 10.84 -3.41
CA CYS A 83 -25.25 11.04 -4.78
C CYS A 83 -23.75 11.33 -4.84
N LEU A 84 -23.24 12.20 -3.96
CA LEU A 84 -21.80 12.52 -3.89
C LEU A 84 -20.95 11.28 -3.51
N GLY A 85 -21.41 10.47 -2.57
CA GLY A 85 -20.74 9.21 -2.21
C GLY A 85 -20.67 8.22 -3.39
N LYS A 86 -21.75 8.13 -4.18
CA LYS A 86 -21.77 7.29 -5.39
C LYS A 86 -20.88 7.84 -6.50
N ILE A 87 -20.82 9.18 -6.67
CA ILE A 87 -19.90 9.83 -7.60
C ILE A 87 -18.46 9.54 -7.22
N GLN A 88 -18.10 9.68 -5.94
CA GLN A 88 -16.76 9.40 -5.43
C GLN A 88 -16.36 7.94 -5.68
N THR A 89 -17.27 7.00 -5.40
CA THR A 89 -17.04 5.57 -5.66
C THR A 89 -16.81 5.29 -7.15
N ALA A 90 -17.64 5.88 -8.03
CA ALA A 90 -17.52 5.69 -9.47
C ALA A 90 -16.24 6.34 -10.04
N ALA A 91 -15.85 7.51 -9.53
CA ALA A 91 -14.61 8.19 -9.90
C ALA A 91 -13.38 7.37 -9.48
N GLY A 92 -13.35 6.84 -8.24
CA GLY A 92 -12.29 5.96 -7.78
C GLY A 92 -12.14 4.70 -8.65
N HIS A 93 -13.28 4.09 -9.05
CA HIS A 93 -13.26 2.96 -9.97
C HIS A 93 -12.70 3.34 -11.36
N LEU A 94 -13.09 4.50 -11.90
CA LEU A 94 -12.56 4.99 -13.17
C LEU A 94 -11.04 5.22 -13.12
N MET A 95 -10.54 5.80 -12.03
CA MET A 95 -9.09 6.01 -11.83
C MET A 95 -8.33 4.67 -11.77
N SER A 96 -8.86 3.68 -11.05
CA SER A 96 -8.27 2.33 -11.03
C SER A 96 -8.18 1.72 -12.43
N LEU A 97 -9.25 1.85 -13.25
CA LEU A 97 -9.27 1.36 -14.63
C LEU A 97 -8.21 2.05 -15.50
N VAL A 98 -8.08 3.37 -15.39
CA VAL A 98 -7.08 4.15 -16.14
C VAL A 98 -5.67 3.71 -15.75
N ASN A 99 -5.40 3.56 -14.46
CA ASN A 99 -4.09 3.13 -13.96
C ASN A 99 -3.76 1.70 -14.43
N ASP A 100 -4.71 0.75 -14.37
CA ASP A 100 -4.52 -0.61 -14.89
C ASP A 100 -4.10 -0.61 -16.38
N VAL A 101 -4.72 0.27 -17.19
CA VAL A 101 -4.41 0.41 -18.63
C VAL A 101 -3.02 1.02 -18.85
N LEU A 102 -2.67 2.04 -18.07
CA LEU A 102 -1.35 2.68 -18.15
C LEU A 102 -0.25 1.69 -17.75
N ASP A 103 -0.44 0.94 -16.67
CA ASP A 103 0.51 -0.08 -16.22
C ASP A 103 0.69 -1.17 -17.27
N MET A 104 -0.39 -1.68 -17.86
CA MET A 104 -0.30 -2.66 -18.93
C MET A 104 0.43 -2.12 -20.15
N SER A 105 0.17 -0.86 -20.55
CA SER A 105 0.88 -0.21 -21.66
C SER A 105 2.39 -0.07 -21.41
N ARG A 106 2.79 0.13 -20.16
CA ARG A 106 4.20 0.22 -19.74
C ARG A 106 4.87 -1.14 -19.68
N ILE A 107 4.15 -2.14 -19.19
CA ILE A 107 4.61 -3.54 -19.19
C ILE A 107 4.88 -3.98 -20.62
N ASP A 108 3.93 -3.76 -21.56
CA ASP A 108 4.06 -4.14 -22.96
C ASP A 108 5.22 -3.42 -23.67
N SER A 109 5.53 -2.18 -23.28
CA SER A 109 6.62 -1.39 -23.89
C SER A 109 7.99 -1.61 -23.23
N ASP A 110 8.10 -2.52 -22.25
CA ASP A 110 9.30 -2.77 -21.44
C ASP A 110 9.87 -1.50 -20.75
N ARG A 111 8.99 -0.52 -20.45
CA ARG A 111 9.34 0.77 -19.84
C ARG A 111 9.07 0.83 -18.35
N LEU A 112 8.54 -0.24 -17.76
CA LEU A 112 8.30 -0.28 -16.33
C LEU A 112 9.64 -0.40 -15.59
N THR A 113 10.00 0.64 -14.84
CA THR A 113 11.17 0.67 -13.97
C THR A 113 10.72 0.54 -12.52
N LEU A 114 11.37 -0.36 -11.77
CA LEU A 114 11.13 -0.48 -10.32
C LEU A 114 11.88 0.62 -9.58
N ASN A 115 11.25 1.19 -8.56
CA ASN A 115 11.85 2.17 -7.67
C ASN A 115 12.31 1.49 -6.38
N GLU A 116 13.61 1.35 -6.20
CA GLU A 116 14.16 0.81 -4.95
C GLU A 116 14.33 1.95 -3.93
N GLU A 117 13.40 2.03 -2.98
CA GLU A 117 13.44 2.98 -1.88
C GLU A 117 13.27 2.30 -0.53
N PRO A 118 13.81 2.86 0.56
CA PRO A 118 13.54 2.38 1.90
C PRO A 118 12.07 2.56 2.26
N PHE A 119 11.45 1.52 2.81
CA PHE A 119 10.06 1.57 3.29
C PHE A 119 9.85 0.68 4.51
N SER A 120 8.83 1.01 5.30
CA SER A 120 8.37 0.21 6.43
C SER A 120 7.32 -0.80 5.98
N LEU A 121 7.60 -2.10 6.18
CA LEU A 121 6.64 -3.16 5.91
C LEU A 121 5.41 -3.06 6.83
N SER A 122 5.58 -2.59 8.06
CA SER A 122 4.48 -2.39 9.01
C SER A 122 3.51 -1.32 8.52
N ASP A 123 4.01 -0.24 7.94
CA ASP A 123 3.19 0.85 7.41
C ASP A 123 2.45 0.41 6.15
N LEU A 124 3.14 -0.27 5.24
CA LEU A 124 2.54 -0.81 4.03
C LEU A 124 1.37 -1.77 4.33
N ILE A 125 1.56 -2.70 5.26
CA ILE A 125 0.52 -3.67 5.63
C ILE A 125 -0.65 -2.98 6.36
N HIS A 126 -0.35 -1.98 7.17
CA HIS A 126 -1.39 -1.16 7.80
C HIS A 126 -2.27 -0.46 6.76
N ASP A 127 -1.67 0.23 5.81
CA ASP A 127 -2.38 0.93 4.73
C ASP A 127 -3.29 -0.02 3.93
N ILE A 128 -2.77 -1.21 3.59
CA ILE A 128 -3.56 -2.23 2.90
C ILE A 128 -4.74 -2.68 3.77
N SER A 129 -4.52 -2.86 5.08
CA SER A 129 -5.59 -3.23 6.01
C SER A 129 -6.69 -2.16 6.06
N VAL A 130 -6.32 -0.88 6.09
CA VAL A 130 -7.27 0.25 6.07
C VAL A 130 -8.10 0.26 4.78
N ILE A 131 -7.50 -0.05 3.63
CA ILE A 131 -8.20 -0.08 2.33
C ILE A 131 -9.17 -1.26 2.22
N VAL A 132 -8.75 -2.45 2.68
CA VAL A 132 -9.48 -3.71 2.40
C VAL A 132 -10.52 -4.04 3.47
N ARG A 133 -10.21 -3.78 4.76
CA ARG A 133 -11.09 -4.16 5.88
C ARG A 133 -12.52 -3.61 5.78
N PRO A 134 -12.78 -2.34 5.40
CA PRO A 134 -14.14 -1.84 5.24
C PRO A 134 -14.96 -2.63 4.23
N GLN A 135 -14.34 -3.07 3.13
CA GLN A 135 -15.01 -3.85 2.08
C GLN A 135 -15.39 -5.25 2.60
N ALA A 136 -14.49 -5.90 3.33
CA ALA A 136 -14.76 -7.20 3.95
C ALA A 136 -15.88 -7.10 5.01
N VAL A 137 -15.85 -6.06 5.85
CA VAL A 137 -16.88 -5.79 6.86
C VAL A 137 -18.25 -5.55 6.21
N GLN A 138 -18.31 -4.78 5.13
CA GLN A 138 -19.55 -4.54 4.38
C GLN A 138 -20.18 -5.85 3.89
N LYS A 139 -19.36 -6.83 3.50
CA LYS A 139 -19.77 -8.18 3.11
C LYS A 139 -19.89 -9.16 4.28
N LYS A 140 -19.71 -8.72 5.52
CA LYS A 140 -19.70 -9.54 6.74
C LYS A 140 -18.72 -10.72 6.66
N GLN A 141 -17.63 -10.58 5.92
CA GLN A 141 -16.59 -11.58 5.77
C GLN A 141 -15.66 -11.59 6.99
N ALA A 142 -15.22 -12.77 7.42
CA ALA A 142 -14.19 -12.91 8.44
C ALA A 142 -12.81 -12.67 7.79
N PHE A 143 -12.28 -11.44 7.93
CA PHE A 143 -11.00 -11.03 7.37
C PHE A 143 -9.92 -11.03 8.45
N LYS A 144 -8.92 -11.90 8.32
CA LYS A 144 -7.81 -12.04 9.28
C LYS A 144 -6.48 -11.77 8.58
N ILE A 145 -5.65 -10.89 9.17
CA ILE A 145 -4.25 -10.72 8.79
C ILE A 145 -3.37 -11.28 9.92
N GLU A 146 -2.50 -12.20 9.58
CA GLU A 146 -1.55 -12.84 10.48
C GLU A 146 -0.13 -12.42 10.12
N ILE A 147 0.62 -11.94 11.12
CA ILE A 147 2.05 -11.66 10.99
C ILE A 147 2.79 -12.84 11.60
N GLY A 148 3.43 -13.63 10.74
CA GLY A 148 4.30 -14.71 11.15
C GLY A 148 5.63 -14.20 11.70
N ARG A 149 6.72 -14.90 11.42
CA ARG A 149 8.05 -14.43 11.80
C ARG A 149 8.50 -13.34 10.83
N ILE A 150 8.53 -12.09 11.29
CA ILE A 150 9.12 -10.94 10.62
C ILE A 150 10.18 -10.38 11.56
N GLU A 151 11.43 -10.33 11.11
CA GLU A 151 12.56 -9.83 11.88
C GLU A 151 13.07 -8.49 11.35
N GLU A 152 12.89 -8.24 10.05
CA GLU A 152 13.28 -7.00 9.38
C GLU A 152 12.02 -6.30 8.87
N GLU A 153 11.64 -5.22 9.55
CA GLU A 153 10.47 -4.44 9.17
C GLU A 153 10.81 -3.34 8.17
N ASP A 154 12.08 -2.86 8.17
CA ASP A 154 12.58 -1.84 7.25
C ASP A 154 13.27 -2.52 6.07
N LEU A 155 12.70 -2.33 4.89
CA LEU A 155 13.12 -2.97 3.65
C LEU A 155 13.45 -1.93 2.58
N ILE A 156 14.23 -2.33 1.58
CA ILE A 156 14.45 -1.57 0.35
C ILE A 156 13.78 -2.32 -0.80
N GLY A 157 12.94 -1.63 -1.54
CA GLY A 157 12.22 -2.16 -2.68
C GLY A 157 11.24 -1.13 -3.21
N ASP A 158 10.24 -1.57 -3.97
CA ASP A 158 9.21 -0.72 -4.54
C ASP A 158 7.88 -0.87 -3.77
N PRO A 159 7.60 0.01 -2.78
CA PRO A 159 6.39 -0.10 -1.97
C PRO A 159 5.11 0.14 -2.78
N LEU A 160 5.16 0.94 -3.85
CA LEU A 160 4.01 1.22 -4.70
C LEU A 160 3.55 -0.05 -5.44
N HIS A 161 4.47 -0.70 -6.14
CA HIS A 161 4.16 -1.92 -6.89
C HIS A 161 3.91 -3.11 -5.94
N LEU A 162 4.58 -3.17 -4.79
CA LEU A 162 4.27 -4.17 -3.77
C LEU A 162 2.84 -3.99 -3.24
N ARG A 163 2.41 -2.77 -2.94
CA ARG A 163 1.02 -2.45 -2.56
C ARG A 163 0.05 -2.89 -3.64
N GLN A 164 0.33 -2.63 -4.90
CA GLN A 164 -0.50 -3.02 -6.03
C GLN A 164 -0.67 -4.54 -6.14
N ILE A 165 0.42 -5.32 -5.99
CA ILE A 165 0.37 -6.79 -5.94
C ILE A 165 -0.58 -7.25 -4.84
N LEU A 166 -0.38 -6.76 -3.62
CA LEU A 166 -1.12 -7.18 -2.45
C LEU A 166 -2.60 -6.79 -2.52
N VAL A 167 -2.90 -5.55 -2.89
CA VAL A 167 -4.29 -5.06 -3.03
C VAL A 167 -5.04 -5.81 -4.12
N ASN A 168 -4.40 -6.13 -5.25
CA ASN A 168 -5.02 -6.90 -6.32
C ASN A 168 -5.38 -8.32 -5.88
N ILE A 169 -4.50 -9.00 -5.16
CA ILE A 169 -4.76 -10.36 -4.68
C ILE A 169 -5.82 -10.35 -3.59
N ILE A 170 -5.67 -9.51 -2.55
CA ILE A 170 -6.61 -9.46 -1.42
C ILE A 170 -7.96 -8.93 -1.88
N GLY A 171 -7.99 -7.92 -2.76
CA GLY A 171 -9.22 -7.39 -3.36
C GLY A 171 -9.99 -8.46 -4.14
N ASN A 172 -9.29 -9.34 -4.87
CA ASN A 172 -9.91 -10.48 -5.53
C ASN A 172 -10.48 -11.48 -4.51
N ALA A 173 -9.77 -11.78 -3.43
CA ALA A 173 -10.30 -12.63 -2.36
C ALA A 173 -11.59 -12.04 -1.77
N VAL A 174 -11.63 -10.75 -1.42
CA VAL A 174 -12.85 -10.07 -0.94
C VAL A 174 -13.97 -10.08 -1.97
N LYS A 175 -13.63 -9.90 -3.23
CA LYS A 175 -14.58 -9.82 -4.33
C LYS A 175 -15.28 -11.15 -4.61
N TYR A 176 -14.53 -12.26 -4.64
CA TYR A 176 -15.01 -13.58 -5.03
C TYR A 176 -15.42 -14.47 -3.85
N THR A 177 -15.20 -14.02 -2.63
CA THR A 177 -15.75 -14.67 -1.42
C THR A 177 -17.17 -14.15 -1.16
N GLN A 178 -18.07 -15.09 -0.81
CA GLN A 178 -19.46 -14.77 -0.52
C GLN A 178 -19.62 -14.03 0.81
N GLU A 179 -20.80 -13.43 1.03
CA GLU A 179 -21.15 -12.83 2.32
C GLU A 179 -21.04 -13.88 3.44
N GLY A 180 -20.35 -13.51 4.53
CA GLY A 180 -20.08 -14.40 5.66
C GLY A 180 -18.95 -15.41 5.45
N GLY A 181 -18.23 -15.35 4.31
CA GLY A 181 -17.07 -16.21 4.07
C GLY A 181 -15.80 -15.75 4.82
N GLU A 182 -14.71 -16.48 4.63
CA GLU A 182 -13.46 -16.28 5.35
C GLU A 182 -12.31 -15.97 4.39
N ILE A 183 -11.48 -15.00 4.79
CA ILE A 183 -10.27 -14.60 4.07
C ILE A 183 -9.14 -14.54 5.09
N HIS A 184 -8.09 -15.29 4.84
CA HIS A 184 -6.90 -15.36 5.68
C HIS A 184 -5.68 -14.90 4.90
N VAL A 185 -5.07 -13.81 5.35
CA VAL A 185 -3.84 -13.24 4.81
C VAL A 185 -2.72 -13.50 5.80
N ARG A 186 -1.55 -13.94 5.33
CA ARG A 186 -0.37 -14.15 6.17
C ARG A 186 0.87 -13.57 5.51
N PHE A 187 1.68 -12.90 6.31
CA PHE A 187 3.02 -12.42 5.94
C PHE A 187 4.06 -13.13 6.79
N ALA A 188 5.16 -13.53 6.17
CA ALA A 188 6.30 -14.12 6.86
C ALA A 188 7.61 -13.75 6.14
N GLN A 189 8.73 -13.88 6.84
CA GLN A 189 10.06 -13.70 6.24
C GLN A 189 10.91 -14.95 6.40
N ARG A 190 11.70 -15.23 5.36
CA ARG A 190 12.75 -16.26 5.35
C ARG A 190 14.06 -15.64 4.92
N TYR A 191 15.14 -16.00 5.57
CA TYR A 191 16.46 -15.56 5.13
C TYR A 191 16.91 -16.34 3.88
N VAL A 192 17.55 -15.63 2.95
CA VAL A 192 18.13 -16.26 1.75
C VAL A 192 19.42 -16.95 2.15
N THR A 193 19.38 -18.26 2.35
CA THR A 193 20.57 -19.09 2.54
C THR A 193 20.94 -19.76 1.21
N ALA A 194 22.23 -19.84 0.89
CA ALA A 194 22.74 -20.38 -0.38
C ALA A 194 22.36 -21.86 -0.64
N LYS A 195 21.66 -22.53 0.27
CA LYS A 195 21.27 -23.96 0.17
C LYS A 195 19.81 -24.22 -0.20
N LEU A 196 18.94 -23.18 -0.26
CA LEU A 196 17.49 -23.37 -0.44
C LEU A 196 17.01 -23.30 -1.90
N GLN A 197 17.91 -23.40 -2.87
CA GLN A 197 17.48 -23.44 -4.28
C GLN A 197 16.86 -24.78 -4.74
N GLU A 198 16.81 -25.81 -3.90
CA GLU A 198 16.42 -27.17 -4.33
C GLU A 198 15.26 -27.86 -3.59
N GLU A 199 14.65 -27.30 -2.54
CA GLU A 199 13.58 -28.04 -1.81
C GLU A 199 12.28 -27.22 -1.63
N SER A 200 11.31 -27.53 -2.44
CA SER A 200 9.91 -27.08 -2.33
C SER A 200 9.12 -28.00 -1.38
N GLY A 201 9.00 -27.62 -0.11
CA GLY A 201 8.13 -28.25 0.87
C GLY A 201 7.84 -27.28 2.01
N ILE A 202 6.62 -26.71 2.03
CA ILE A 202 6.36 -25.38 2.62
C ILE A 202 6.07 -25.37 4.14
N ASP A 203 5.66 -26.45 4.80
CA ASP A 203 5.12 -26.35 6.18
C ASP A 203 6.08 -26.69 7.33
N GLU A 204 7.09 -27.50 7.15
CA GLU A 204 8.03 -27.84 8.22
C GLU A 204 9.41 -27.16 8.11
N ALA A 205 9.78 -26.62 6.96
CA ALA A 205 11.07 -25.98 6.72
C ALA A 205 11.16 -24.55 7.32
N VAL A 206 10.05 -23.86 7.51
CA VAL A 206 9.98 -22.48 8.02
C VAL A 206 10.45 -22.39 9.49
N GLU A 207 10.23 -23.43 10.29
CA GLU A 207 10.67 -23.44 11.70
C GLU A 207 12.14 -23.83 11.91
N ARG A 208 12.75 -24.52 10.95
CA ARG A 208 14.14 -25.02 11.08
C ARG A 208 15.23 -24.07 10.59
N ALA A 209 14.89 -23.03 9.82
CA ALA A 209 15.86 -22.08 9.25
C ALA A 209 16.31 -20.95 10.21
N ALA A 210 16.09 -21.11 11.50
CA ALA A 210 16.27 -20.08 12.51
C ALA A 210 17.73 -19.79 12.92
N ALA A 211 18.72 -20.41 12.31
CA ALA A 211 20.10 -20.37 12.82
C ALA A 211 21.17 -19.73 11.90
N ASP A 212 20.85 -19.40 10.67
CA ASP A 212 21.87 -18.89 9.74
C ASP A 212 21.67 -17.39 9.43
N VAL A 213 22.66 -16.60 9.80
CA VAL A 213 22.80 -15.17 9.46
C VAL A 213 22.85 -15.03 7.92
N PRO A 214 22.08 -14.13 7.32
CA PRO A 214 22.01 -14.00 5.87
C PRO A 214 23.34 -13.52 5.29
N ALA A 215 23.97 -14.35 4.47
CA ALA A 215 25.06 -13.91 3.60
C ALA A 215 24.42 -13.05 2.49
N ALA A 216 24.50 -11.74 2.59
CA ALA A 216 24.18 -10.76 1.57
C ALA A 216 23.02 -9.77 1.83
N GLY A 217 22.48 -9.61 3.05
CA GLY A 217 21.53 -8.51 3.32
C GLY A 217 20.17 -8.65 2.62
N LYS A 218 19.73 -9.87 2.24
CA LYS A 218 18.45 -10.12 1.58
C LYS A 218 17.57 -11.08 2.38
N VAL A 219 16.26 -10.83 2.36
CA VAL A 219 15.21 -11.70 2.93
C VAL A 219 14.18 -12.03 1.86
N TRP A 220 13.58 -13.20 1.95
CA TRP A 220 12.35 -13.50 1.23
C TRP A 220 11.15 -13.00 2.03
N LEU A 221 10.32 -12.17 1.42
CA LEU A 221 8.99 -11.83 1.91
C LEU A 221 7.99 -12.82 1.29
N ASP A 222 7.37 -13.61 2.15
CA ASP A 222 6.35 -14.59 1.79
C ASP A 222 4.97 -14.02 2.14
N PHE A 223 4.11 -13.97 1.16
CA PHE A 223 2.74 -13.53 1.29
C PHE A 223 1.78 -14.66 0.88
N TYR A 224 0.80 -14.93 1.72
CA TYR A 224 -0.26 -15.91 1.49
C TYR A 224 -1.61 -15.23 1.61
N CYS A 225 -2.50 -15.48 0.66
CA CYS A 225 -3.88 -15.05 0.71
C CYS A 225 -4.78 -16.24 0.37
N LYS A 226 -5.47 -16.76 1.38
CA LYS A 226 -6.40 -17.88 1.25
C LYS A 226 -7.82 -17.39 1.48
N ASP A 227 -8.72 -17.78 0.60
CA ASP A 227 -10.15 -17.54 0.70
C ASP A 227 -10.94 -18.85 0.60
N ASN A 228 -12.16 -18.86 1.13
CA ASN A 228 -13.14 -19.94 0.94
C ASN A 228 -14.25 -19.53 -0.03
N GLY A 229 -13.89 -18.73 -1.04
CA GLY A 229 -14.80 -18.25 -2.07
C GLY A 229 -15.20 -19.30 -3.09
N MET A 230 -15.62 -18.85 -4.27
CA MET A 230 -16.10 -19.72 -5.33
C MET A 230 -15.04 -20.64 -5.95
N GLY A 231 -13.75 -20.35 -5.76
CA GLY A 231 -12.65 -21.07 -6.40
C GLY A 231 -12.63 -20.94 -7.92
N MET A 232 -11.76 -21.72 -8.56
CA MET A 232 -11.53 -21.68 -9.99
C MET A 232 -11.46 -23.09 -10.58
N SER A 233 -11.98 -23.26 -11.80
CA SER A 233 -11.82 -24.50 -12.58
C SER A 233 -10.38 -24.66 -13.06
N GLN A 234 -9.93 -25.90 -13.29
CA GLN A 234 -8.58 -26.20 -13.78
C GLN A 234 -8.29 -25.53 -15.15
N GLU A 235 -9.34 -25.38 -15.98
CA GLU A 235 -9.21 -24.69 -17.27
C GLU A 235 -8.92 -23.19 -17.08
N PHE A 236 -9.57 -22.54 -16.12
CA PHE A 236 -9.38 -21.12 -15.84
C PHE A 236 -8.05 -20.86 -15.10
N LEU A 237 -7.60 -21.78 -14.24
CA LEU A 237 -6.29 -21.68 -13.58
C LEU A 237 -5.13 -21.53 -14.57
N GLN A 238 -5.21 -22.19 -15.74
CA GLN A 238 -4.18 -22.05 -16.79
C GLN A 238 -4.22 -20.68 -17.46
N LYS A 239 -5.31 -19.94 -17.33
CA LYS A 239 -5.53 -18.65 -18.02
C LYS A 239 -5.61 -17.47 -17.06
N ILE A 240 -5.53 -17.66 -15.74
CA ILE A 240 -5.74 -16.60 -14.75
C ILE A 240 -4.77 -15.40 -14.93
N PHE A 241 -3.59 -15.64 -15.44
CA PHE A 241 -2.58 -14.62 -15.71
C PHE A 241 -2.61 -14.09 -17.16
N VAL A 242 -3.50 -14.60 -18.01
CA VAL A 242 -3.68 -14.08 -19.37
C VAL A 242 -4.49 -12.76 -19.27
N PRO A 243 -3.98 -11.66 -19.84
CA PRO A 243 -4.69 -10.40 -19.83
C PRO A 243 -6.13 -10.54 -20.35
N PHE A 244 -7.10 -9.87 -19.68
CA PHE A 244 -8.52 -9.79 -20.05
C PHE A 244 -9.34 -11.07 -19.89
N GLU A 245 -8.76 -12.17 -19.42
CA GLU A 245 -9.50 -13.39 -19.13
C GLU A 245 -10.32 -13.21 -17.84
N ARG A 246 -11.58 -13.66 -17.87
CA ARG A 246 -12.52 -13.60 -16.74
C ARG A 246 -13.33 -14.86 -16.68
N VAL A 247 -13.71 -15.28 -15.48
CA VAL A 247 -14.68 -16.37 -15.31
C VAL A 247 -16.05 -15.87 -15.79
N HIS A 248 -16.55 -16.44 -16.87
CA HIS A 248 -17.88 -16.19 -17.39
C HIS A 248 -18.86 -17.24 -16.85
N SER A 249 -19.55 -16.90 -15.76
CA SER A 249 -20.67 -17.68 -15.24
C SER A 249 -21.84 -16.75 -14.90
N GLU A 250 -23.05 -17.29 -14.80
CA GLU A 250 -24.22 -16.50 -14.37
C GLU A 250 -23.99 -15.84 -12.99
N ALA A 251 -23.25 -16.53 -12.11
CA ALA A 251 -22.88 -16.02 -10.77
C ALA A 251 -21.87 -14.88 -10.83
N THR A 252 -20.97 -14.84 -11.82
CA THR A 252 -19.91 -13.82 -11.95
C THR A 252 -20.28 -12.68 -12.88
N SER A 253 -21.40 -12.77 -13.61
CA SER A 253 -21.84 -11.73 -14.57
C SER A 253 -22.06 -10.36 -13.91
N LYS A 254 -22.35 -10.31 -12.61
CA LYS A 254 -22.53 -9.08 -11.82
C LYS A 254 -21.25 -8.58 -11.14
N ILE A 255 -20.15 -9.33 -11.23
CA ILE A 255 -18.91 -9.00 -10.56
C ILE A 255 -18.05 -8.18 -11.55
N GLU A 256 -17.90 -6.88 -11.29
CA GLU A 256 -17.12 -5.96 -12.12
C GLU A 256 -15.61 -6.24 -12.02
N GLY A 257 -14.84 -5.97 -13.10
CA GLY A 257 -13.39 -6.05 -13.11
C GLY A 257 -12.81 -6.08 -14.52
N THR A 258 -11.59 -5.56 -14.69
CA THR A 258 -10.86 -5.41 -15.94
C THR A 258 -10.32 -6.71 -16.53
N GLY A 259 -10.04 -7.71 -15.67
CA GLY A 259 -9.28 -8.89 -16.06
C GLY A 259 -7.78 -8.62 -16.25
N LEU A 260 -7.29 -7.43 -15.84
CA LEU A 260 -5.89 -7.04 -15.91
C LEU A 260 -5.13 -7.28 -14.60
N GLY A 261 -5.79 -7.17 -13.46
CA GLY A 261 -5.12 -7.18 -12.15
C GLY A 261 -4.18 -8.38 -11.95
N MET A 262 -4.57 -9.60 -12.34
CA MET A 262 -3.72 -10.78 -12.16
C MET A 262 -2.57 -10.87 -13.16
N SER A 263 -2.73 -10.37 -14.37
CA SER A 263 -1.63 -10.28 -15.34
C SER A 263 -0.61 -9.22 -14.92
N ILE A 264 -1.06 -8.09 -14.37
CA ILE A 264 -0.20 -7.06 -13.77
C ILE A 264 0.57 -7.66 -12.58
N VAL A 265 -0.12 -8.35 -11.66
CA VAL A 265 0.52 -9.02 -10.52
C VAL A 265 1.65 -9.95 -10.96
N LYS A 266 1.39 -10.82 -11.94
CA LYS A 266 2.40 -11.75 -12.45
C LYS A 266 3.62 -11.02 -13.00
N ASN A 267 3.42 -10.01 -13.85
CA ASN A 267 4.50 -9.23 -14.43
C ASN A 267 5.32 -8.49 -13.37
N LEU A 268 4.65 -7.86 -12.38
CA LEU A 268 5.33 -7.17 -11.29
C LEU A 268 6.17 -8.14 -10.44
N VAL A 269 5.59 -9.29 -10.06
CA VAL A 269 6.31 -10.32 -9.29
C VAL A 269 7.52 -10.83 -10.06
N GLU A 270 7.40 -11.12 -11.37
CA GLU A 270 8.51 -11.57 -12.21
C GLU A 270 9.61 -10.49 -12.34
N ARG A 271 9.23 -9.21 -12.49
CA ARG A 271 10.20 -8.09 -12.54
C ARG A 271 10.89 -7.81 -11.21
N MET A 272 10.23 -8.16 -10.09
CA MET A 272 10.83 -8.11 -8.76
C MET A 272 11.63 -9.37 -8.42
N ASP A 273 11.99 -10.21 -9.41
CA ASP A 273 12.69 -11.48 -9.24
C ASP A 273 11.98 -12.46 -8.29
N GLY A 274 10.65 -12.34 -8.17
CA GLY A 274 9.83 -13.14 -7.30
C GLY A 274 9.14 -14.31 -8.00
N GLN A 275 8.30 -15.00 -7.24
CA GLN A 275 7.49 -16.12 -7.71
C GLN A 275 6.06 -16.00 -7.20
N ILE A 276 5.08 -16.31 -8.04
CA ILE A 276 3.67 -16.43 -7.66
C ILE A 276 3.15 -17.83 -7.96
N LEU A 277 2.48 -18.42 -6.97
CA LEU A 277 1.82 -19.73 -7.04
C LEU A 277 0.34 -19.56 -6.75
N VAL A 278 -0.50 -20.38 -7.39
CA VAL A 278 -1.94 -20.36 -7.20
C VAL A 278 -2.46 -21.78 -7.08
N GLU A 279 -3.15 -22.06 -5.99
CA GLU A 279 -3.90 -23.30 -5.77
C GLU A 279 -5.38 -22.95 -5.63
N SER A 280 -6.25 -23.62 -6.37
CA SER A 280 -7.68 -23.34 -6.30
C SER A 280 -8.49 -24.56 -6.72
N GLU A 281 -9.65 -24.71 -6.08
CA GLU A 281 -10.63 -25.74 -6.40
C GLU A 281 -12.03 -25.10 -6.42
N GLU A 282 -12.79 -25.39 -7.47
CA GLU A 282 -14.13 -24.83 -7.67
C GLU A 282 -15.08 -25.22 -6.53
N GLY A 283 -15.71 -24.23 -5.91
CA GLY A 283 -16.60 -24.40 -4.75
C GLY A 283 -15.90 -24.54 -3.39
N VAL A 284 -14.57 -24.56 -3.35
CA VAL A 284 -13.76 -24.67 -2.11
C VAL A 284 -13.07 -23.35 -1.76
N GLY A 285 -12.49 -22.68 -2.78
CA GLY A 285 -11.76 -21.41 -2.62
C GLY A 285 -10.41 -21.38 -3.32
N SER A 286 -9.61 -20.34 -3.03
CA SER A 286 -8.31 -20.14 -3.66
C SER A 286 -7.24 -19.81 -2.62
N CYS A 287 -6.00 -20.13 -2.94
CA CYS A 287 -4.82 -19.76 -2.20
C CYS A 287 -3.78 -19.19 -3.15
N PHE A 288 -3.44 -17.92 -2.97
CA PHE A 288 -2.36 -17.25 -3.67
C PHE A 288 -1.15 -17.17 -2.77
N THR A 289 0.01 -17.57 -3.28
CA THR A 289 1.29 -17.49 -2.59
C THR A 289 2.26 -16.65 -3.43
N VAL A 290 2.85 -15.62 -2.83
CA VAL A 290 3.84 -14.77 -3.47
C VAL A 290 5.11 -14.79 -2.65
N HIS A 291 6.25 -14.97 -3.33
CA HIS A 291 7.58 -14.92 -2.75
C HIS A 291 8.37 -13.81 -3.43
N LEU A 292 8.82 -12.82 -2.67
CA LEU A 292 9.57 -11.66 -3.18
C LEU A 292 10.91 -11.53 -2.44
N PRO A 293 12.03 -11.43 -3.17
CA PRO A 293 13.32 -11.14 -2.57
C PRO A 293 13.39 -9.64 -2.24
N MET A 294 13.62 -9.31 -0.97
CA MET A 294 13.74 -7.93 -0.49
C MET A 294 15.14 -7.68 0.07
N THR A 295 15.66 -6.48 -0.13
CA THR A 295 16.90 -6.03 0.50
C THR A 295 16.57 -5.43 1.87
N MET A 296 17.37 -5.77 2.90
CA MET A 296 17.20 -5.19 4.23
C MET A 296 17.71 -3.74 4.21
N ALA A 297 16.93 -2.82 4.77
CA ALA A 297 17.39 -1.45 4.97
C ALA A 297 18.47 -1.40 6.08
N PRO A 298 19.43 -0.46 6.01
CA PRO A 298 20.34 -0.22 7.11
C PRO A 298 19.54 0.11 8.37
N ARG A 299 19.78 -0.62 9.46
CA ARG A 299 19.12 -0.31 10.73
C ARG A 299 19.60 1.05 11.21
N GLU A 300 18.72 2.03 11.21
CA GLU A 300 18.88 3.18 12.10
C GLU A 300 18.60 2.67 13.51
N THR A 301 19.65 2.50 14.29
CA THR A 301 19.55 2.21 15.72
C THR A 301 19.06 3.46 16.45
N ALA A 302 17.79 3.82 16.26
CA ALA A 302 17.12 4.66 17.22
C ALA A 302 17.08 3.87 18.52
N SER A 303 17.91 4.22 19.48
CA SER A 303 17.94 3.60 20.80
C SER A 303 16.61 3.92 21.49
N LEU A 304 15.65 3.00 21.39
CA LEU A 304 14.42 3.09 22.15
C LEU A 304 14.81 3.08 23.66
N HIS A 305 14.57 4.18 24.34
CA HIS A 305 14.84 4.29 25.77
C HIS A 305 13.72 3.62 26.56
N LEU A 306 13.83 2.29 26.69
CA LEU A 306 12.91 1.50 27.52
C LEU A 306 13.59 1.13 28.83
N PRO A 307 12.87 1.12 29.97
CA PRO A 307 13.44 0.78 31.28
C PRO A 307 13.77 -0.71 31.35
N GLU A 308 15.04 -1.08 31.27
CA GLU A 308 15.50 -2.47 31.29
C GLU A 308 15.04 -3.21 32.56
N GLY A 309 14.50 -4.41 32.38
CA GLY A 309 13.98 -5.23 33.46
C GLY A 309 12.62 -4.81 34.04
N ALA A 310 12.04 -3.72 33.55
CA ALA A 310 10.72 -3.28 34.00
C ALA A 310 9.61 -4.25 33.54
N SER A 311 8.60 -4.47 34.40
CA SER A 311 7.47 -5.32 34.07
C SER A 311 6.42 -4.56 33.25
N VAL A 312 5.79 -5.25 32.29
CA VAL A 312 4.66 -4.77 31.49
C VAL A 312 3.51 -5.77 31.64
N LEU A 313 2.35 -5.28 32.08
CA LEU A 313 1.16 -6.11 32.22
C LEU A 313 0.43 -6.25 30.90
N ILE A 314 0.13 -7.47 30.48
CA ILE A 314 -0.64 -7.79 29.27
C ILE A 314 -1.99 -8.36 29.71
N ALA A 315 -3.09 -7.73 29.34
CA ALA A 315 -4.45 -8.27 29.47
C ALA A 315 -4.99 -8.61 28.07
N GLU A 316 -4.86 -9.87 27.66
CA GLU A 316 -5.24 -10.35 26.32
C GLU A 316 -5.76 -11.79 26.41
N ASN A 317 -6.95 -12.00 25.85
CA ASN A 317 -7.63 -13.29 25.82
C ASN A 317 -7.07 -14.25 24.75
N ARG A 318 -6.63 -13.69 23.60
CA ARG A 318 -6.08 -14.48 22.48
C ARG A 318 -4.63 -14.87 22.78
N LYS A 319 -4.39 -16.16 23.04
CA LYS A 319 -3.07 -16.69 23.41
C LYS A 319 -1.97 -16.39 22.40
N GLU A 320 -2.30 -16.43 21.10
CA GLU A 320 -1.36 -16.12 20.02
C GLU A 320 -0.87 -14.68 20.11
N ARG A 321 -1.82 -13.71 20.25
CA ARG A 321 -1.51 -12.28 20.37
C ARG A 321 -0.75 -11.98 21.67
N ALA A 322 -1.18 -12.54 22.79
CA ALA A 322 -0.47 -12.41 24.06
C ALA A 322 0.96 -12.94 23.97
N GLY A 323 1.17 -14.08 23.31
CA GLY A 323 2.47 -14.67 23.06
C GLY A 323 3.37 -13.78 22.19
N GLN A 324 2.79 -13.14 21.17
CA GLN A 324 3.49 -12.20 20.28
C GLN A 324 3.92 -10.93 21.05
N MET A 325 3.01 -10.31 21.80
CA MET A 325 3.32 -9.17 22.66
C MET A 325 4.44 -9.52 23.64
N ALA A 326 4.31 -10.65 24.35
CA ALA A 326 5.29 -11.09 25.33
C ALA A 326 6.67 -11.36 24.71
N ARG A 327 6.73 -11.88 23.48
CA ARG A 327 7.97 -12.07 22.76
C ARG A 327 8.65 -10.74 22.46
N TYR A 328 7.93 -9.78 21.87
CA TYR A 328 8.47 -8.47 21.53
C TYR A 328 8.99 -7.70 22.74
N LEU A 329 8.25 -7.75 23.87
CA LEU A 329 8.69 -7.13 25.12
C LEU A 329 9.98 -7.78 25.68
N ARG A 330 10.09 -9.12 25.66
CA ARG A 330 11.32 -9.80 26.12
C ARG A 330 12.52 -9.47 25.25
N GLU A 331 12.35 -9.40 23.94
CA GLU A 331 13.40 -9.00 23.01
C GLU A 331 13.86 -7.55 23.21
N ALA A 332 13.02 -6.72 23.81
CA ALA A 332 13.32 -5.34 24.19
C ALA A 332 13.85 -5.20 25.65
N GLY A 333 14.11 -6.31 26.34
CA GLY A 333 14.63 -6.30 27.72
C GLY A 333 13.57 -6.06 28.81
N LEU A 334 12.28 -6.11 28.45
CA LEU A 334 11.15 -5.93 29.37
C LEU A 334 10.62 -7.29 29.89
N VAL A 335 9.96 -7.28 31.04
CA VAL A 335 9.38 -8.48 31.66
C VAL A 335 7.86 -8.51 31.46
N PRO A 336 7.33 -9.31 30.52
CA PRO A 336 5.89 -9.40 30.31
C PRO A 336 5.20 -10.23 31.39
N VAL A 337 4.10 -9.72 31.91
CA VAL A 337 3.19 -10.43 32.82
C VAL A 337 1.83 -10.55 32.15
N HIS A 338 1.43 -11.78 31.81
CA HIS A 338 0.18 -12.01 31.07
C HIS A 338 -0.96 -12.45 31.98
N GLN A 339 -2.13 -11.83 31.76
CA GLN A 339 -3.41 -12.17 32.38
C GLN A 339 -4.46 -12.36 31.28
N GLU A 340 -5.15 -13.49 31.29
CA GLU A 340 -6.15 -13.83 30.27
C GLU A 340 -7.50 -13.11 30.50
N LYS A 341 -7.75 -12.67 31.75
CA LYS A 341 -9.00 -12.04 32.19
C LYS A 341 -8.76 -10.69 32.82
N GLY A 342 -9.69 -9.77 32.62
CA GLY A 342 -9.61 -8.44 33.21
C GLY A 342 -9.64 -8.45 34.73
N ALA A 343 -10.46 -9.31 35.37
CA ALA A 343 -10.48 -9.45 36.82
C ALA A 343 -9.13 -9.92 37.38
N GLN A 344 -8.42 -10.80 36.68
CA GLN A 344 -7.08 -11.24 37.06
C GLN A 344 -6.07 -10.09 36.97
N ALA A 345 -6.17 -9.28 35.91
CA ALA A 345 -5.31 -8.11 35.72
C ALA A 345 -5.52 -7.08 36.84
N VAL A 346 -6.77 -6.80 37.24
CA VAL A 346 -7.08 -5.92 38.38
C VAL A 346 -6.51 -6.47 39.67
N THR A 347 -6.70 -7.77 39.95
CA THR A 347 -6.19 -8.42 41.17
C THR A 347 -4.67 -8.33 41.21
N TRP A 348 -4.00 -8.61 40.11
CA TRP A 348 -2.54 -8.55 40.01
C TRP A 348 -2.02 -7.13 40.24
N LEU A 349 -2.64 -6.12 39.62
CA LEU A 349 -2.28 -4.70 39.81
C LEU A 349 -2.46 -4.25 41.24
N THR A 350 -3.55 -4.66 41.90
CA THR A 350 -3.79 -4.33 43.31
C THR A 350 -2.72 -4.91 44.21
N GLN A 351 -2.27 -6.14 43.94
CA GLN A 351 -1.19 -6.77 44.67
C GLN A 351 0.14 -6.09 44.38
N ALA A 352 0.44 -5.79 43.11
CA ALA A 352 1.66 -5.10 42.70
C ALA A 352 1.78 -3.70 43.34
N GLN A 353 0.65 -2.99 43.48
CA GLN A 353 0.58 -1.71 44.19
C GLN A 353 0.91 -1.85 45.66
N TYR A 354 0.38 -2.89 46.31
CA TYR A 354 0.67 -3.18 47.74
C TYR A 354 2.15 -3.55 47.95
N GLU A 355 2.76 -4.28 47.01
CA GLU A 355 4.16 -4.69 47.04
C GLU A 355 5.14 -3.63 46.55
N GLU A 356 4.67 -2.46 46.12
CA GLU A 356 5.45 -1.37 45.52
C GLU A 356 6.23 -1.79 44.24
N HIS A 357 5.67 -2.78 43.50
CA HIS A 357 6.27 -3.32 42.27
C HIS A 357 5.34 -3.12 41.05
N MET A 358 4.89 -1.89 40.85
CA MET A 358 4.00 -1.55 39.73
C MET A 358 4.67 -1.78 38.38
N PRO A 359 3.94 -2.30 37.38
CA PRO A 359 4.45 -2.38 36.01
C PRO A 359 4.64 -0.97 35.44
N CYS A 360 5.56 -0.83 34.48
CA CYS A 360 5.77 0.46 33.82
C CYS A 360 4.65 0.83 32.85
N ALA A 361 3.91 -0.17 32.33
CA ALA A 361 2.77 0.04 31.43
C ALA A 361 1.83 -1.17 31.43
N MET A 362 0.65 -0.98 30.84
CA MET A 362 -0.31 -2.04 30.57
C MET A 362 -0.71 -2.07 29.10
N LEU A 363 -0.65 -3.28 28.49
CA LEU A 363 -1.19 -3.55 27.16
C LEU A 363 -2.56 -4.21 27.29
N LEU A 364 -3.57 -3.65 26.64
CA LEU A 364 -4.93 -4.17 26.61
C LEU A 364 -5.26 -4.74 25.23
N GLY A 365 -5.68 -5.98 25.16
CA GLY A 365 -6.31 -6.53 23.99
C GLY A 365 -7.73 -6.01 23.79
N GLU A 366 -8.26 -6.16 22.60
CA GLU A 366 -9.56 -5.63 22.21
C GLU A 366 -10.74 -6.30 22.92
N GLU A 367 -10.64 -7.58 23.21
CA GLU A 367 -11.70 -8.38 23.82
C GLU A 367 -11.17 -9.17 25.01
N LEU A 368 -11.90 -9.10 26.11
CA LEU A 368 -11.70 -9.92 27.31
C LEU A 368 -12.94 -10.74 27.56
N SER A 369 -12.78 -11.95 28.10
CA SER A 369 -13.88 -12.89 28.28
C SER A 369 -14.84 -12.53 29.43
N ASP A 370 -14.40 -11.69 30.37
CA ASP A 370 -15.08 -11.42 31.65
C ASP A 370 -15.54 -9.97 31.82
N MET A 371 -15.00 -9.03 31.05
CA MET A 371 -15.40 -7.62 31.11
C MET A 371 -15.08 -6.84 29.84
N GLN A 372 -15.71 -5.68 29.68
CA GLN A 372 -15.39 -4.76 28.60
C GLN A 372 -14.05 -4.07 28.85
N VAL A 373 -13.22 -3.96 27.80
CA VAL A 373 -11.87 -3.38 27.86
C VAL A 373 -11.87 -1.93 28.38
N LEU A 374 -12.84 -1.12 27.97
CA LEU A 374 -12.97 0.26 28.46
C LEU A 374 -13.30 0.32 29.97
N HIS A 375 -14.04 -0.65 30.50
CA HIS A 375 -14.28 -0.76 31.95
C HIS A 375 -13.00 -1.15 32.69
N LEU A 376 -12.22 -2.09 32.15
CA LEU A 376 -10.92 -2.43 32.72
C LEU A 376 -9.99 -1.22 32.76
N ALA A 377 -9.87 -0.50 31.64
CA ALA A 377 -9.07 0.73 31.57
C ALA A 377 -9.46 1.75 32.64
N SER A 378 -10.77 1.98 32.83
CA SER A 378 -11.27 2.89 33.86
C SER A 378 -10.94 2.42 35.29
N HIS A 379 -10.99 1.11 35.58
CA HIS A 379 -10.60 0.57 36.88
C HIS A 379 -9.08 0.71 37.10
N VAL A 380 -8.28 0.38 36.09
CA VAL A 380 -6.81 0.54 36.14
C VAL A 380 -6.44 2.00 36.39
N ARG A 381 -7.13 2.94 35.73
CA ARG A 381 -6.92 4.37 35.93
C ARG A 381 -7.20 4.85 37.37
N GLN A 382 -8.19 4.26 38.03
CA GLN A 382 -8.48 4.53 39.43
C GLN A 382 -7.41 3.97 40.38
N LEU A 383 -6.84 2.80 40.04
CA LEU A 383 -5.81 2.16 40.86
C LEU A 383 -4.42 2.78 40.67
N ALA A 384 -4.00 2.90 39.40
CA ALA A 384 -2.63 3.27 39.04
C ALA A 384 -2.41 4.79 38.82
N GLY A 385 -3.49 5.59 38.83
CA GLY A 385 -3.41 7.06 38.66
C GLY A 385 -3.43 7.48 37.18
N LYS A 386 -3.42 8.81 36.94
CA LYS A 386 -3.60 9.39 35.60
C LYS A 386 -2.40 9.20 34.67
N GLU A 387 -1.21 9.11 35.22
CA GLU A 387 0.05 9.04 34.48
C GLU A 387 0.41 7.61 34.04
N PHE A 388 -0.27 6.58 34.55
CA PHE A 388 0.07 5.19 34.23
C PHE A 388 -0.22 4.87 32.75
N PRO A 389 0.78 4.41 31.95
CA PRO A 389 0.59 4.11 30.53
C PRO A 389 -0.35 2.93 30.31
N ILE A 390 -1.42 3.14 29.54
CA ILE A 390 -2.38 2.11 29.11
C ILE A 390 -2.49 2.16 27.58
N LEU A 391 -2.01 1.10 26.91
CA LEU A 391 -2.06 0.98 25.47
C LEU A 391 -3.15 -0.02 25.07
N LEU A 392 -4.00 0.36 24.12
CA LEU A 392 -4.98 -0.53 23.50
C LEU A 392 -4.39 -1.12 22.21
N VAL A 393 -4.40 -2.45 22.10
CA VAL A 393 -4.03 -3.18 20.88
C VAL A 393 -5.31 -3.69 20.23
N SER A 394 -5.70 -3.12 19.09
CA SER A 394 -7.01 -3.37 18.48
C SER A 394 -6.95 -3.44 16.96
N GLU A 395 -7.88 -4.19 16.38
CA GLU A 395 -8.15 -4.23 14.94
C GLU A 395 -9.15 -3.16 14.50
N ALA A 396 -9.83 -2.52 15.45
CA ALA A 396 -10.82 -1.50 15.18
C ALA A 396 -10.18 -0.18 14.76
N ASP A 397 -10.92 0.61 13.99
CA ASP A 397 -10.50 1.95 13.60
C ASP A 397 -10.44 2.87 14.84
N TRP A 398 -9.24 3.42 15.09
CA TRP A 398 -9.00 4.32 16.21
C TRP A 398 -9.93 5.53 16.21
N VAL A 399 -10.17 6.16 15.06
CA VAL A 399 -11.01 7.36 14.92
C VAL A 399 -12.41 7.16 15.53
N GLN A 400 -12.96 5.93 15.43
CA GLN A 400 -14.26 5.61 16.00
C GLN A 400 -14.22 5.31 17.51
N LEU A 401 -13.07 4.85 18.01
CA LEU A 401 -12.89 4.45 19.41
C LEU A 401 -12.26 5.54 20.28
N GLU A 402 -11.49 6.44 19.69
CA GLU A 402 -10.61 7.41 20.34
C GLU A 402 -11.30 8.16 21.48
N TYR A 403 -12.42 8.81 21.19
CA TYR A 403 -13.16 9.57 22.22
C TYR A 403 -13.56 8.72 23.42
N ARG A 404 -14.01 7.48 23.20
CA ARG A 404 -14.42 6.56 24.26
C ARG A 404 -13.23 5.98 25.01
N ALA A 405 -12.17 5.65 24.30
CA ALA A 405 -10.93 5.09 24.82
C ALA A 405 -10.20 6.11 25.70
N THR A 406 -10.03 7.34 25.23
CA THR A 406 -9.41 8.44 25.98
C THR A 406 -10.20 8.76 27.26
N ARG A 407 -11.54 8.80 27.19
CA ARG A 407 -12.38 8.98 28.38
C ARG A 407 -12.27 7.82 29.38
N ALA A 408 -12.03 6.62 28.91
CA ALA A 408 -11.78 5.45 29.77
C ALA A 408 -10.36 5.45 30.37
N GLY A 409 -9.49 6.35 29.91
CA GLY A 409 -8.14 6.52 30.42
C GLY A 409 -7.07 5.74 29.63
N ILE A 410 -7.36 5.27 28.41
CA ILE A 410 -6.39 4.74 27.49
C ILE A 410 -5.64 5.92 26.88
N ASN A 411 -4.32 5.85 26.88
CA ASN A 411 -3.44 6.93 26.41
C ASN A 411 -2.46 6.49 25.32
N GLY A 412 -2.63 5.29 24.77
CA GLY A 412 -1.91 4.83 23.60
C GLY A 412 -2.70 3.80 22.81
N PHE A 413 -2.48 3.77 21.49
CA PHE A 413 -3.12 2.83 20.58
C PHE A 413 -2.09 2.17 19.66
N VAL A 414 -2.18 0.86 19.54
CA VAL A 414 -1.35 0.06 18.62
C VAL A 414 -2.29 -0.68 17.67
N PRO A 415 -2.29 -0.35 16.38
CA PRO A 415 -3.15 -1.02 15.41
C PRO A 415 -2.69 -2.46 15.15
N CYS A 416 -3.65 -3.34 14.89
CA CYS A 416 -3.38 -4.67 14.34
C CYS A 416 -3.41 -4.63 12.79
N PRO A 417 -2.56 -5.43 12.13
CA PRO A 417 -1.69 -6.48 12.69
C PRO A 417 -0.50 -5.93 13.50
N LEU A 418 -0.13 -6.67 14.55
CA LEU A 418 0.84 -6.20 15.54
C LEU A 418 2.28 -6.33 15.02
N PHE A 419 2.99 -5.22 14.93
CA PHE A 419 4.40 -5.15 14.62
C PHE A 419 5.24 -4.74 15.82
N LYS A 420 6.50 -5.24 15.87
CA LYS A 420 7.43 -4.97 16.98
C LYS A 420 7.79 -3.49 17.07
N SER A 421 8.13 -2.87 15.93
CA SER A 421 8.49 -1.45 15.86
C SER A 421 7.39 -0.56 16.40
N ARG A 422 6.14 -0.78 15.96
CA ARG A 422 4.98 0.01 16.40
C ARG A 422 4.68 -0.17 17.88
N LEU A 423 4.68 -1.43 18.38
CA LEU A 423 4.43 -1.68 19.80
C LEU A 423 5.48 -1.01 20.70
N LEU A 424 6.76 -1.21 20.38
CA LEU A 424 7.85 -0.68 21.19
C LEU A 424 8.03 0.83 21.02
N GLY A 425 7.78 1.37 19.82
CA GLY A 425 7.79 2.81 19.54
C GLY A 425 6.74 3.54 20.37
N THR A 426 5.46 3.15 20.26
CA THR A 426 4.37 3.73 21.06
C THR A 426 4.60 3.57 22.57
N LEU A 427 5.14 2.43 23.00
CA LEU A 427 5.48 2.22 24.40
C LEU A 427 6.60 3.17 24.87
N ALA A 428 7.65 3.35 24.08
CA ALA A 428 8.76 4.24 24.38
C ALA A 428 8.32 5.71 24.41
N GLU A 429 7.49 6.14 23.49
CA GLU A 429 6.88 7.48 23.46
C GLU A 429 6.10 7.76 24.75
N LEU A 430 5.24 6.83 25.17
CA LEU A 430 4.46 6.99 26.40
C LEU A 430 5.31 6.96 27.67
N LEU A 431 6.38 6.17 27.69
CA LEU A 431 7.29 6.09 28.84
C LEU A 431 8.30 7.25 28.86
N GLY A 432 8.74 7.72 27.70
CA GLY A 432 9.66 8.87 27.57
C GLY A 432 8.94 10.23 27.60
N GLY A 433 7.70 10.25 27.20
CA GLY A 433 6.86 11.45 27.05
C GLY A 433 6.13 11.90 28.32
N MET A 434 6.59 11.55 29.51
CA MET A 434 6.16 12.26 30.74
C MET A 434 6.61 13.73 30.79
N GLY A 435 7.04 14.28 29.64
CA GLY A 435 7.31 15.67 29.37
C GLY A 435 6.51 16.11 28.15
N ALA A 436 5.29 16.57 28.39
CA ALA A 436 4.50 17.43 27.51
C ALA A 436 4.71 17.29 25.98
N GLY A 437 3.97 16.39 25.36
CA GLY A 437 3.70 16.39 23.94
C GLY A 437 2.22 16.19 23.73
N GLU A 438 1.50 17.27 23.45
CA GLU A 438 0.11 17.23 23.01
C GLU A 438 0.02 16.39 21.72
N ASP A 439 -0.97 15.49 21.69
CA ASP A 439 -1.32 14.63 20.56
C ASP A 439 -1.46 15.45 19.25
N PRO A 440 -0.73 15.08 18.18
CA PRO A 440 -0.80 15.81 16.90
C PRO A 440 -2.20 15.80 16.27
N ALA A 441 -3.05 14.82 16.60
CA ALA A 441 -4.38 14.66 16.01
C ALA A 441 -5.47 15.58 16.60
N GLN A 442 -5.21 16.31 17.70
CA GLN A 442 -6.20 17.21 18.36
C GLN A 442 -5.85 18.70 18.31
N ARG A 443 -4.78 19.08 17.63
CA ARG A 443 -4.60 20.49 17.29
C ARG A 443 -5.53 20.82 16.14
N GLU A 444 -6.46 21.74 16.35
CA GLU A 444 -6.92 22.59 15.26
C GLU A 444 -5.64 23.22 14.70
N LEU A 445 -5.13 22.62 13.61
CA LEU A 445 -3.90 23.08 12.95
C LEU A 445 -4.24 24.42 12.29
N ASP A 446 -4.06 25.49 13.02
CA ASP A 446 -4.20 26.85 12.51
C ASP A 446 -2.87 27.30 11.89
N TYR A 447 -2.78 27.18 10.60
CA TYR A 447 -1.64 27.69 9.81
C TYR A 447 -1.90 29.08 9.24
N SER A 448 -2.75 29.90 9.86
CA SER A 448 -3.12 31.26 9.38
C SER A 448 -1.93 32.21 9.25
N GLY A 449 -0.79 31.88 9.89
CA GLY A 449 0.46 32.65 9.79
C GLY A 449 1.32 32.32 8.57
N TYR A 450 1.04 31.24 7.86
CA TYR A 450 1.87 30.73 6.75
C TYR A 450 1.26 31.03 5.39
N ARG A 451 2.12 31.18 4.38
CA ARG A 451 1.75 31.53 3.02
C ARG A 451 2.31 30.54 2.00
N ILE A 452 1.44 30.00 1.17
CA ILE A 452 1.73 29.00 0.13
C ILE A 452 1.56 29.61 -1.25
N LEU A 453 2.51 29.36 -2.14
CA LEU A 453 2.35 29.57 -3.58
C LEU A 453 1.94 28.25 -4.22
N LEU A 454 0.72 28.19 -4.77
CA LEU A 454 0.20 27.07 -5.53
C LEU A 454 0.39 27.36 -7.02
N VAL A 455 1.10 26.48 -7.72
CA VAL A 455 1.36 26.61 -9.16
C VAL A 455 0.71 25.46 -9.89
N GLU A 456 -0.32 25.75 -10.68
CA GLU A 456 -1.19 24.78 -11.35
C GLU A 456 -1.84 25.45 -12.56
N ASP A 457 -1.88 24.81 -13.71
CA ASP A 457 -2.40 25.41 -14.95
C ASP A 457 -3.89 25.12 -15.20
N ILE A 458 -4.48 24.15 -14.48
CA ILE A 458 -5.88 23.76 -14.63
C ILE A 458 -6.72 24.42 -13.53
N GLU A 459 -7.61 25.34 -13.91
CA GLU A 459 -8.49 26.10 -12.99
C GLU A 459 -9.25 25.21 -11.99
N LEU A 460 -9.78 24.07 -12.44
CA LEU A 460 -10.48 23.12 -11.54
C LEU A 460 -9.54 22.52 -10.47
N ASN A 461 -8.30 22.20 -10.85
CA ASN A 461 -7.31 21.67 -9.89
C ASN A 461 -6.89 22.76 -8.90
N GLN A 462 -6.77 24.02 -9.37
CA GLN A 462 -6.51 25.17 -8.48
C GLN A 462 -7.62 25.31 -7.43
N GLU A 463 -8.90 25.30 -7.87
CA GLU A 463 -10.05 25.38 -6.95
C GLU A 463 -10.03 24.27 -5.90
N ILE A 464 -9.79 23.04 -6.31
CA ILE A 464 -9.71 21.88 -5.40
C ILE A 464 -8.56 22.05 -4.39
N ALA A 465 -7.37 22.37 -4.86
CA ALA A 465 -6.20 22.50 -3.98
C ALA A 465 -6.35 23.70 -3.03
N VAL A 466 -6.89 24.82 -3.50
CA VAL A 466 -7.16 26.00 -2.65
C VAL A 466 -8.18 25.67 -1.58
N GLU A 467 -9.27 24.96 -1.90
CA GLU A 467 -10.29 24.55 -0.92
C GLU A 467 -9.70 23.63 0.14
N LEU A 468 -8.90 22.62 -0.27
CA LEU A 468 -8.25 21.70 0.64
C LEU A 468 -7.24 22.40 1.57
N LEU A 469 -6.51 23.39 1.06
CA LEU A 469 -5.55 24.18 1.83
C LEU A 469 -6.27 25.18 2.74
N SER A 470 -7.37 25.79 2.31
CA SER A 470 -8.10 26.82 3.06
C SER A 470 -8.68 26.31 4.38
N VAL A 471 -9.06 25.01 4.43
CA VAL A 471 -9.53 24.35 5.67
C VAL A 471 -8.47 24.41 6.78
N THR A 472 -7.18 24.47 6.43
CA THR A 472 -6.08 24.55 7.40
C THR A 472 -5.73 25.96 7.85
N GLY A 473 -6.44 26.99 7.34
CA GLY A 473 -6.23 28.41 7.65
C GLY A 473 -5.06 29.06 6.91
N VAL A 474 -4.24 28.32 6.16
CA VAL A 474 -3.09 28.85 5.43
C VAL A 474 -3.51 29.84 4.32
N GLN A 475 -2.67 30.85 4.06
CA GLN A 475 -2.91 31.79 2.96
C GLN A 475 -2.36 31.22 1.65
N VAL A 476 -3.19 31.12 0.62
CA VAL A 476 -2.81 30.57 -0.68
C VAL A 476 -2.82 31.66 -1.75
N GLU A 477 -1.72 31.77 -2.49
CA GLU A 477 -1.64 32.52 -3.74
C GLU A 477 -1.46 31.53 -4.90
N VAL A 478 -2.16 31.77 -6.01
CA VAL A 478 -2.15 30.87 -7.18
C VAL A 478 -1.33 31.50 -8.31
N ALA A 479 -0.59 30.66 -9.04
CA ALA A 479 0.06 31.00 -10.31
C ALA A 479 -0.36 29.97 -11.37
N ASP A 480 -0.68 30.42 -12.59
CA ASP A 480 -1.23 29.59 -13.66
C ASP A 480 -0.15 28.86 -14.47
N ASP A 481 1.11 29.19 -14.28
CA ASP A 481 2.26 28.56 -14.92
C ASP A 481 3.56 28.84 -14.17
N GLY A 482 4.63 28.15 -14.56
CA GLY A 482 5.95 28.31 -13.95
C GLY A 482 6.55 29.71 -14.12
N ALA A 483 6.21 30.44 -15.19
CA ALA A 483 6.74 31.79 -15.42
C ALA A 483 6.10 32.80 -14.46
N GLN A 484 4.79 32.69 -14.22
CA GLN A 484 4.10 33.50 -13.21
C GLN A 484 4.60 33.17 -11.79
N ALA A 485 4.87 31.90 -11.49
CA ALA A 485 5.44 31.51 -10.20
C ALA A 485 6.80 32.16 -9.97
N VAL A 486 7.69 32.11 -10.94
CA VAL A 486 9.01 32.76 -10.90
C VAL A 486 8.88 34.28 -10.73
N GLU A 487 7.94 34.93 -11.41
CA GLU A 487 7.70 36.36 -11.31
C GLU A 487 7.14 36.76 -9.93
N LYS A 488 6.12 36.02 -9.43
CA LYS A 488 5.56 36.24 -8.10
C LYS A 488 6.62 36.07 -7.00
N PHE A 489 7.43 35.02 -7.07
CA PHE A 489 8.50 34.77 -6.11
C PHE A 489 9.57 35.90 -6.19
N ARG A 490 9.96 36.33 -7.39
CA ARG A 490 10.92 37.41 -7.57
C ARG A 490 10.45 38.76 -7.01
N ASN A 491 9.16 39.08 -7.19
CA ASN A 491 8.57 40.34 -6.80
C ASN A 491 8.12 40.37 -5.32
N SER A 492 8.10 39.23 -4.64
CA SER A 492 7.78 39.14 -3.22
C SER A 492 8.95 39.61 -2.35
N SER A 493 8.69 40.00 -1.11
CA SER A 493 9.73 40.20 -0.09
C SER A 493 10.40 38.86 0.26
N GLU A 494 11.64 38.91 0.74
CA GLU A 494 12.32 37.69 1.23
C GLU A 494 11.51 37.05 2.38
N GLY A 495 11.36 35.72 2.35
CA GLY A 495 10.58 34.99 3.33
C GLY A 495 9.06 35.16 3.21
N TYR A 496 8.55 35.66 2.08
CA TYR A 496 7.12 35.86 1.89
C TYR A 496 6.34 34.56 1.69
N TYR A 497 6.92 33.57 1.00
CA TYR A 497 6.35 32.24 0.83
C TYR A 497 7.10 31.23 1.68
N ASP A 498 6.37 30.46 2.46
CA ASP A 498 6.88 29.41 3.33
C ASP A 498 6.99 28.06 2.60
N LEU A 499 6.11 27.85 1.61
CA LEU A 499 6.00 26.61 0.84
C LEU A 499 5.51 26.90 -0.57
N ILE A 500 5.99 26.13 -1.55
CA ILE A 500 5.52 26.18 -2.94
C ILE A 500 5.06 24.78 -3.33
N PHE A 501 3.80 24.64 -3.72
CA PHE A 501 3.32 23.48 -4.47
C PHE A 501 3.46 23.76 -5.95
N MET A 502 4.25 22.95 -6.66
CA MET A 502 4.64 23.19 -8.05
C MET A 502 4.20 22.04 -8.94
N ASP A 503 3.25 22.27 -9.82
CA ASP A 503 2.95 21.32 -10.91
C ASP A 503 4.17 21.16 -11.81
N ILE A 504 4.45 19.94 -12.22
CA ILE A 504 5.56 19.64 -13.12
C ILE A 504 5.21 19.98 -14.57
N HIS A 505 4.05 19.55 -15.03
CA HIS A 505 3.67 19.63 -16.44
C HIS A 505 2.73 20.79 -16.73
N MET A 506 3.31 21.95 -17.00
CA MET A 506 2.56 23.17 -17.31
C MET A 506 2.99 23.77 -18.65
N PRO A 507 2.08 24.49 -19.34
CA PRO A 507 2.44 25.26 -20.52
C PRO A 507 3.36 26.43 -20.17
N VAL A 508 3.98 27.06 -21.17
CA VAL A 508 4.87 28.23 -21.07
C VAL A 508 6.19 27.94 -20.37
N MET A 509 6.16 27.45 -19.11
CA MET A 509 7.33 27.06 -18.33
C MET A 509 6.92 25.89 -17.41
N ASP A 510 7.62 24.78 -17.54
CA ASP A 510 7.41 23.62 -16.67
C ASP A 510 7.92 23.84 -15.24
N GLY A 511 7.50 22.97 -14.31
CA GLY A 511 7.88 23.09 -12.90
C GLY A 511 9.36 22.88 -12.64
N TYR A 512 10.04 22.08 -13.43
CA TYR A 512 11.49 21.86 -13.30
C TYR A 512 12.28 23.12 -13.62
N GLU A 513 11.94 23.78 -14.73
CA GLU A 513 12.58 25.03 -15.13
C GLU A 513 12.24 26.17 -14.17
N ALA A 514 10.98 26.25 -13.71
CA ALA A 514 10.55 27.22 -12.71
C ALA A 514 11.35 27.07 -11.41
N THR A 515 11.51 25.85 -10.94
CA THR A 515 12.29 25.54 -9.73
C THR A 515 13.76 25.92 -9.90
N ARG A 516 14.39 25.55 -11.01
CA ARG A 516 15.78 25.94 -11.28
C ARG A 516 15.96 27.46 -11.29
N ARG A 517 15.00 28.18 -11.85
CA ARG A 517 15.05 29.65 -11.87
C ARG A 517 14.84 30.26 -10.49
N ILE A 518 13.93 29.71 -9.68
CA ILE A 518 13.74 30.14 -8.29
C ILE A 518 15.04 29.90 -7.50
N ARG A 519 15.61 28.70 -7.56
CA ARG A 519 16.86 28.33 -6.86
C ARG A 519 18.07 29.14 -7.32
N GLY A 520 18.09 29.62 -8.55
CA GLY A 520 19.14 30.45 -9.12
C GLY A 520 19.03 31.95 -8.84
N MET A 521 18.02 32.41 -8.07
CA MET A 521 17.88 33.83 -7.71
C MET A 521 18.89 34.22 -6.62
N ASP A 522 19.39 35.42 -6.70
CA ASP A 522 20.27 36.03 -5.67
C ASP A 522 19.41 36.55 -4.49
N ARG A 523 18.84 35.59 -3.73
CA ARG A 523 17.99 35.84 -2.56
C ARG A 523 18.29 34.76 -1.52
N THR A 524 18.24 35.12 -0.24
CA THR A 524 18.55 34.19 0.86
C THR A 524 17.51 33.09 1.00
N ASP A 525 16.23 33.36 0.71
CA ASP A 525 15.14 32.45 0.79
C ASP A 525 15.00 31.53 -0.44
N ALA A 526 15.65 31.87 -1.57
CA ALA A 526 15.56 31.07 -2.79
C ALA A 526 16.10 29.63 -2.64
N ALA A 527 17.13 29.46 -1.80
CA ALA A 527 17.67 28.13 -1.49
C ALA A 527 16.88 27.41 -0.38
N ALA A 528 16.19 28.16 0.50
CA ALA A 528 15.55 27.65 1.71
C ALA A 528 14.07 27.32 1.53
N VAL A 529 13.33 28.03 0.65
CA VAL A 529 11.90 27.79 0.45
C VAL A 529 11.63 26.33 0.07
N TRP A 530 10.68 25.70 0.75
CA TRP A 530 10.33 24.31 0.50
C TRP A 530 9.49 24.21 -0.77
N ILE A 531 9.91 23.38 -1.74
CA ILE A 531 9.19 23.19 -3.01
C ILE A 531 8.77 21.73 -3.10
N VAL A 532 7.46 21.51 -3.20
CA VAL A 532 6.83 20.20 -3.36
C VAL A 532 6.35 20.06 -4.80
N ALA A 533 6.87 19.07 -5.50
CA ALA A 533 6.40 18.72 -6.84
C ALA A 533 4.98 18.14 -6.79
N MET A 534 4.09 18.60 -7.65
CA MET A 534 2.79 17.93 -7.91
C MET A 534 2.90 17.20 -9.24
N THR A 535 2.78 15.87 -9.21
CA THR A 535 2.95 15.02 -10.40
C THR A 535 1.67 14.28 -10.75
N ALA A 536 1.37 14.11 -12.04
CA ALA A 536 0.27 13.25 -12.47
C ALA A 536 0.55 11.78 -12.15
N ASP A 537 1.83 11.42 -12.08
CA ASP A 537 2.33 10.08 -11.84
C ASP A 537 3.62 10.17 -10.98
N ALA A 538 3.69 9.39 -9.91
CA ALA A 538 4.88 9.30 -9.05
C ALA A 538 5.98 8.43 -9.69
N PHE A 539 6.38 8.75 -10.96
CA PHE A 539 7.43 7.99 -11.62
C PHE A 539 8.81 8.30 -11.07
N VAL A 540 9.63 7.27 -11.02
CA VAL A 540 11.05 7.35 -10.66
C VAL A 540 11.78 8.45 -11.43
N GLU A 541 11.44 8.62 -12.70
CA GLU A 541 12.05 9.62 -13.57
C GLU A 541 11.63 11.03 -13.20
N ASP A 542 10.34 11.25 -12.92
CA ASP A 542 9.82 12.55 -12.49
C ASP A 542 10.31 12.92 -11.08
N VAL A 543 10.34 11.96 -10.15
CA VAL A 543 10.88 12.16 -8.80
C VAL A 543 12.38 12.49 -8.85
N ARG A 544 13.14 11.78 -9.70
CA ARG A 544 14.57 12.06 -9.89
C ARG A 544 14.80 13.45 -10.47
N LEU A 545 14.09 13.81 -11.54
CA LEU A 545 14.17 15.11 -12.18
C LEU A 545 13.73 16.24 -11.25
N ALA A 546 12.72 16.03 -10.42
CA ALA A 546 12.29 16.97 -9.39
C ALA A 546 13.41 17.26 -8.39
N LYS A 547 14.05 16.21 -7.84
CA LYS A 547 15.20 16.33 -6.94
C LYS A 547 16.39 17.01 -7.63
N GLU A 548 16.74 16.62 -8.86
CA GLU A 548 17.82 17.24 -9.64
C GLU A 548 17.54 18.71 -9.96
N SER A 549 16.29 19.11 -10.07
CA SER A 549 15.87 20.51 -10.27
C SER A 549 15.89 21.34 -8.99
N GLY A 550 16.05 20.69 -7.81
CA GLY A 550 16.11 21.36 -6.51
C GLY A 550 14.78 21.37 -5.74
N MET A 551 13.80 20.52 -6.11
CA MET A 551 12.59 20.30 -5.33
C MET A 551 12.89 19.42 -4.11
N ASN A 552 12.15 19.61 -3.03
CA ASN A 552 12.39 18.97 -1.74
C ASN A 552 11.59 17.69 -1.57
N GLU A 553 10.36 17.65 -2.07
CA GLU A 553 9.42 16.55 -1.91
C GLU A 553 8.48 16.47 -3.13
N HIS A 554 7.65 15.40 -3.20
CA HIS A 554 6.65 15.26 -4.23
C HIS A 554 5.33 14.73 -3.68
N ILE A 555 4.23 15.05 -4.36
CA ILE A 555 2.88 14.57 -4.12
C ILE A 555 2.23 14.20 -5.45
N SER A 556 1.54 13.06 -5.48
CA SER A 556 0.80 12.62 -6.68
C SER A 556 -0.54 13.36 -6.81
N LYS A 557 -0.96 13.59 -8.05
CA LYS A 557 -2.32 14.03 -8.38
C LYS A 557 -3.22 12.79 -8.64
N PRO A 558 -4.49 12.79 -8.18
CA PRO A 558 -5.16 13.87 -7.47
C PRO A 558 -4.61 14.04 -6.04
N VAL A 559 -4.51 15.28 -5.59
CA VAL A 559 -3.97 15.61 -4.26
C VAL A 559 -4.87 15.06 -3.16
N GLU A 560 -4.34 14.14 -2.37
CA GLU A 560 -5.05 13.56 -1.23
C GLU A 560 -4.98 14.50 -0.01
N PRO A 561 -6.12 14.80 0.67
CA PRO A 561 -6.15 15.69 1.82
C PRO A 561 -5.21 15.26 2.95
N SER A 562 -5.13 13.96 3.24
CA SER A 562 -4.26 13.38 4.28
C SER A 562 -2.78 13.65 4.00
N ARG A 563 -2.33 13.45 2.75
CA ARG A 563 -0.95 13.67 2.37
C ARG A 563 -0.55 15.14 2.40
N LEU A 564 -1.50 16.00 2.01
CA LEU A 564 -1.31 17.45 2.08
C LEU A 564 -1.14 17.91 3.54
N GLN A 565 -2.00 17.43 4.46
CA GLN A 565 -1.89 17.72 5.88
C GLN A 565 -0.58 17.23 6.49
N GLU A 566 -0.11 16.04 6.10
CA GLU A 566 1.18 15.50 6.56
C GLU A 566 2.36 16.40 6.15
N ILE A 567 2.37 16.90 4.90
CA ILE A 567 3.40 17.81 4.42
C ILE A 567 3.37 19.12 5.21
N LEU A 568 2.19 19.70 5.42
CA LEU A 568 2.04 20.94 6.19
C LEU A 568 2.48 20.75 7.65
N TYR A 569 2.11 19.64 8.26
CA TYR A 569 2.51 19.32 9.63
C TYR A 569 4.03 19.23 9.76
N ARG A 570 4.67 18.47 8.88
CA ARG A 570 6.14 18.29 8.88
C ARG A 570 6.87 19.61 8.67
N GLN A 571 6.34 20.50 7.82
CA GLN A 571 6.98 21.75 7.48
C GLN A 571 6.74 22.86 8.51
N PHE A 572 5.57 22.90 9.15
CA PHE A 572 5.16 24.03 9.99
C PHE A 572 5.08 23.71 11.49
N SER A 573 5.20 22.42 11.88
CA SER A 573 5.12 21.99 13.29
C SER A 573 6.45 21.42 13.82
N GLY A 574 7.51 21.43 12.99
CA GLY A 574 8.86 20.95 13.33
C GLY A 574 9.73 21.96 14.05
#